data_2ec902fd454881202e9a9a7bc42100fd
#
_entry.id   2ec902fd454881202e9a9a7bc42100fd
#
_cell.length_a   1.000
_cell.length_b   1.000
_cell.length_c   1.000
_cell.angle_alpha   90.00
_cell.angle_beta   90.00
_cell.angle_gamma   90.00
#
_symmetry.space_group_name_H-M   'P 1'
#
loop_
_entity.id
_entity.type
_entity.pdbx_description
1 polymer ?
#
loop_
_entity_poly.entity_id
_entity_poly.type
_entity_poly.pdbx_seq_one_letter_code
_entity_poly.pdbx_strand_id
1 'polypeptide(L)'
;MGIYVWGTGCGASELMAQGFRKESVTAFVDSFPSGGCFLGKPVLLPEEIPVSDCALLIVTTRQAEEIAGRCARLGIPEERCLFLKNGVFLTDRNAASRRTADLLLGEELTGRLLPRHFTLPEPGQLRGGTLPVQELENDYVRLGTLELLCRRLEEVPGAVAELGVYRGRFARNINRLLPERTLYLFDSFEGFDPAAGAGEAMQAAHENTSVRQVLEALPFPEKAIVKPGFFPESLNGLEEIFCLVSLDVDFEGATLEGLRYFWPRLSPGGYLLLHDWGNPGLPGPGKALERYEAEAGERLPAVPIPDLNGTLVLCRL
;
A
#
# COMPACT_ATOMS: atom_id res chain seq x y z
N MET A 1 13.23 21.92 19.07
CA MET A 1 13.40 20.53 18.56
C MET A 1 12.07 20.00 18.13
N GLY A 2 11.92 19.69 16.85
CA GLY A 2 10.67 19.35 16.20
C GLY A 2 10.50 17.85 15.95
N ILE A 3 9.23 17.41 15.84
CA ILE A 3 8.87 16.08 15.35
C ILE A 3 8.39 16.22 13.92
N TYR A 4 9.02 15.48 13.02
CA TYR A 4 8.70 15.45 11.60
C TYR A 4 8.09 14.09 11.24
N VAL A 5 7.16 14.08 10.27
CA VAL A 5 6.51 12.84 9.81
C VAL A 5 6.77 12.69 8.32
N TRP A 6 7.50 11.66 7.93
CA TRP A 6 7.77 11.35 6.53
C TRP A 6 6.68 10.47 5.96
N GLY A 7 5.93 11.03 5.04
CA GLY A 7 4.78 10.48 4.36
C GLY A 7 3.52 11.33 4.58
N THR A 8 2.83 11.64 3.48
CA THR A 8 1.55 12.35 3.44
C THR A 8 0.39 11.44 2.99
N GLY A 9 0.61 10.12 3.03
CA GLY A 9 -0.36 9.10 2.65
C GLY A 9 -1.07 8.43 3.83
N CYS A 10 -1.66 7.26 3.57
CA CYS A 10 -2.39 6.44 4.56
C CYS A 10 -1.63 6.22 5.86
N GLY A 11 -0.30 6.05 5.79
CA GLY A 11 0.52 5.84 6.97
C GLY A 11 0.50 7.00 7.96
N ALA A 12 0.41 8.24 7.47
CA ALA A 12 0.24 9.40 8.35
C ALA A 12 -1.17 9.40 8.98
N SER A 13 -2.20 9.01 8.23
CA SER A 13 -3.57 8.88 8.75
C SER A 13 -3.67 7.81 9.83
N GLU A 14 -3.05 6.66 9.62
CA GLU A 14 -2.99 5.58 10.61
C GLU A 14 -2.23 5.99 11.88
N LEU A 15 -1.13 6.74 11.75
CA LEU A 15 -0.40 7.30 12.88
C LEU A 15 -1.33 8.15 13.77
N MET A 16 -2.15 9.01 13.15
CA MET A 16 -3.14 9.82 13.86
C MET A 16 -4.23 8.95 14.52
N ALA A 17 -4.72 7.94 13.81
CA ALA A 17 -5.74 7.00 14.32
C ALA A 17 -5.23 6.19 15.53
N GLN A 18 -3.92 5.95 15.64
CA GLN A 18 -3.29 5.30 16.78
C GLN A 18 -3.07 6.23 17.99
N GLY A 19 -3.58 7.45 17.93
CA GLY A 19 -3.56 8.41 19.04
C GLY A 19 -2.37 9.37 19.02
N PHE A 20 -1.60 9.44 17.93
CA PHE A 20 -0.59 10.47 17.76
C PHE A 20 -1.25 11.81 17.42
N ARG A 21 -0.90 12.86 18.15
CA ARG A 21 -1.56 14.17 18.02
C ARG A 21 -0.91 14.99 16.89
N LYS A 22 -1.70 15.44 15.93
CA LYS A 22 -1.23 16.28 14.81
C LYS A 22 -0.57 17.59 15.26
N GLU A 23 -0.97 18.12 16.42
CA GLU A 23 -0.40 19.32 17.02
C GLU A 23 1.10 19.15 17.34
N SER A 24 1.51 17.91 17.65
CA SER A 24 2.92 17.58 17.94
C SER A 24 3.78 17.54 16.68
N VAL A 25 3.17 17.47 15.48
CA VAL A 25 3.92 17.49 14.21
C VAL A 25 4.38 18.90 13.91
N THR A 26 5.68 19.07 13.68
CA THR A 26 6.26 20.33 13.20
C THR A 26 6.00 20.52 11.72
N ALA A 27 6.31 19.52 10.91
CA ALA A 27 6.00 19.48 9.48
C ALA A 27 5.92 18.02 9.01
N PHE A 28 5.20 17.80 7.91
CA PHE A 28 5.27 16.57 7.14
C PHE A 28 6.42 16.65 6.14
N VAL A 29 6.89 15.50 5.71
CA VAL A 29 7.95 15.37 4.69
C VAL A 29 7.44 14.44 3.60
N ASP A 30 7.57 14.85 2.35
CA ASP A 30 7.25 14.00 1.22
C ASP A 30 8.27 14.19 0.09
N SER A 31 8.64 13.10 -0.56
CA SER A 31 9.58 13.13 -1.69
C SER A 31 8.94 13.71 -2.96
N PHE A 32 7.60 13.64 -3.04
CA PHE A 32 6.80 14.09 -4.18
C PHE A 32 5.53 14.80 -3.67
N PRO A 33 5.69 15.98 -3.02
CA PRO A 33 4.53 16.65 -2.42
C PRO A 33 3.57 17.12 -3.49
N SER A 34 2.27 16.83 -3.32
CA SER A 34 1.19 17.36 -4.16
C SER A 34 0.77 18.78 -3.78
N GLY A 35 1.27 19.28 -2.62
CA GLY A 35 0.95 20.61 -2.13
C GLY A 35 1.84 21.01 -0.96
N GLY A 36 1.81 22.29 -0.59
CA GLY A 36 2.62 22.84 0.50
C GLY A 36 2.08 22.58 1.92
N CYS A 37 0.92 21.90 2.06
CA CYS A 37 0.26 21.68 3.35
C CYS A 37 -0.45 20.32 3.39
N PHE A 38 -0.32 19.60 4.52
CA PHE A 38 -1.06 18.37 4.81
C PHE A 38 -1.56 18.41 6.26
N LEU A 39 -2.85 18.14 6.48
CA LEU A 39 -3.52 18.23 7.80
C LEU A 39 -3.29 19.57 8.52
N GLY A 40 -3.17 20.67 7.77
CA GLY A 40 -2.91 22.00 8.32
C GLY A 40 -1.47 22.27 8.75
N LYS A 41 -0.52 21.41 8.40
CA LYS A 41 0.91 21.55 8.66
C LYS A 41 1.69 21.67 7.35
N PRO A 42 2.84 22.37 7.33
CA PRO A 42 3.66 22.46 6.12
C PRO A 42 4.15 21.08 5.68
N VAL A 43 4.31 20.91 4.37
CA VAL A 43 4.97 19.75 3.75
C VAL A 43 6.31 20.21 3.21
N LEU A 44 7.37 19.57 3.61
CA LEU A 44 8.75 19.83 3.24
C LEU A 44 9.25 18.75 2.28
N LEU A 45 10.16 19.13 1.40
CA LEU A 45 11.03 18.16 0.75
C LEU A 45 12.01 17.56 1.77
N PRO A 46 12.50 16.34 1.57
CA PRO A 46 13.47 15.72 2.48
C PRO A 46 14.73 16.58 2.75
N GLU A 47 15.20 17.30 1.74
CA GLU A 47 16.37 18.17 1.82
C GLU A 47 16.12 19.46 2.62
N GLU A 48 14.86 19.79 2.88
CA GLU A 48 14.46 20.97 3.65
C GLU A 48 14.32 20.67 5.16
N ILE A 49 14.51 19.42 5.58
CA ILE A 49 14.45 19.06 7.00
C ILE A 49 15.60 19.77 7.74
N PRO A 50 15.31 20.62 8.73
CA PRO A 50 16.36 21.24 9.53
C PRO A 50 16.95 20.20 10.49
N VAL A 51 18.01 19.49 10.07
CA VAL A 51 18.59 18.35 10.78
C VAL A 51 18.95 18.68 12.24
N SER A 52 19.44 19.90 12.50
CA SER A 52 19.76 20.35 13.85
C SER A 52 18.54 20.47 14.77
N ASP A 53 17.36 20.75 14.21
CA ASP A 53 16.10 20.89 14.94
C ASP A 53 15.29 19.60 14.96
N CYS A 54 15.57 18.63 14.10
CA CYS A 54 14.86 17.36 14.02
C CYS A 54 15.16 16.49 15.25
N ALA A 55 14.26 16.48 16.23
CA ALA A 55 14.38 15.63 17.40
C ALA A 55 13.97 14.19 17.11
N LEU A 56 12.91 14.01 16.29
CA LEU A 56 12.41 12.71 15.86
C LEU A 56 11.81 12.84 14.46
N LEU A 57 12.16 11.91 13.58
CA LEU A 57 11.56 11.70 12.28
C LEU A 57 10.78 10.40 12.30
N ILE A 58 9.46 10.48 12.21
CA ILE A 58 8.58 9.33 12.17
C ILE A 58 8.32 8.98 10.70
N VAL A 59 8.78 7.83 10.25
CA VAL A 59 8.63 7.34 8.88
C VAL A 59 7.40 6.45 8.80
N THR A 60 6.40 6.89 8.06
CA THR A 60 5.10 6.21 7.94
C THR A 60 4.92 5.47 6.61
N THR A 61 5.92 5.52 5.73
CA THR A 61 5.89 4.85 4.43
C THR A 61 6.51 3.45 4.52
N ARG A 62 6.19 2.59 3.55
CA ARG A 62 6.73 1.22 3.48
C ARG A 62 8.13 1.12 2.84
N GLN A 63 8.77 2.24 2.47
CA GLN A 63 10.07 2.30 1.80
C GLN A 63 11.21 2.54 2.79
N ALA A 64 11.24 1.76 3.87
CA ALA A 64 12.14 2.00 4.99
C ALA A 64 13.62 2.03 4.60
N GLU A 65 14.08 1.09 3.77
CA GLU A 65 15.47 1.02 3.35
C GLU A 65 15.89 2.23 2.54
N GLU A 66 15.08 2.59 1.56
CA GLU A 66 15.33 3.76 0.72
C GLU A 66 15.39 5.03 1.56
N ILE A 67 14.42 5.19 2.48
CA ILE A 67 14.35 6.37 3.36
C ILE A 67 15.48 6.35 4.38
N ALA A 68 15.83 5.20 4.97
CA ALA A 68 16.98 5.10 5.87
C ALA A 68 18.29 5.53 5.17
N GLY A 69 18.52 5.04 3.95
CA GLY A 69 19.65 5.47 3.13
C GLY A 69 19.61 6.97 2.80
N ARG A 70 18.43 7.55 2.61
CA ARG A 70 18.27 8.99 2.38
C ARG A 70 18.51 9.79 3.65
N CYS A 71 18.00 9.36 4.80
CA CYS A 71 18.27 9.97 6.11
C CYS A 71 19.78 10.03 6.40
N ALA A 72 20.49 8.93 6.15
CA ALA A 72 21.93 8.87 6.34
C ALA A 72 22.66 9.90 5.45
N ARG A 73 22.26 10.03 4.17
CA ARG A 73 22.85 11.06 3.27
C ARG A 73 22.52 12.50 3.70
N LEU A 74 21.38 12.72 4.32
CA LEU A 74 20.98 14.02 4.85
C LEU A 74 21.61 14.33 6.21
N GLY A 75 22.32 13.37 6.81
CA GLY A 75 22.94 13.52 8.12
C GLY A 75 21.95 13.42 9.29
N ILE A 76 20.77 12.81 9.09
CA ILE A 76 19.82 12.54 10.17
C ILE A 76 20.25 11.25 10.87
N PRO A 77 20.60 11.31 12.17
CA PRO A 77 21.07 10.13 12.91
C PRO A 77 19.99 9.06 13.02
N GLU A 78 20.40 7.79 12.99
CA GLU A 78 19.49 6.64 13.07
C GLU A 78 18.67 6.67 14.38
N GLU A 79 19.24 7.12 15.47
CA GLU A 79 18.59 7.27 16.78
C GLU A 79 17.41 8.25 16.76
N ARG A 80 17.27 9.03 15.70
CA ARG A 80 16.15 9.95 15.50
C ARG A 80 15.15 9.48 14.45
N CYS A 81 15.35 8.32 13.83
CA CYS A 81 14.48 7.79 12.79
C CYS A 81 13.62 6.63 13.32
N LEU A 82 12.31 6.86 13.48
CA LEU A 82 11.35 5.84 13.89
C LEU A 82 10.55 5.36 12.69
N PHE A 83 10.70 4.11 12.32
CA PHE A 83 10.02 3.49 11.17
C PHE A 83 8.78 2.71 11.62
N LEU A 84 7.57 3.15 11.22
CA LEU A 84 6.30 2.57 11.68
C LEU A 84 5.70 1.53 10.75
N LYS A 85 5.88 1.72 9.44
CA LYS A 85 5.32 0.82 8.44
C LYS A 85 6.42 0.06 7.73
N ASN A 86 6.82 -0.98 8.36
CA ASN A 86 7.72 -1.89 7.71
C ASN A 86 7.23 -3.27 8.06
N GLY A 87 6.71 -3.96 7.10
CA GLY A 87 6.07 -5.20 7.30
C GLY A 87 6.92 -6.22 7.97
N VAL A 88 7.93 -6.62 7.33
CA VAL A 88 8.83 -7.63 7.83
C VAL A 88 10.24 -7.07 7.83
N PHE A 89 10.81 -6.98 9.01
CA PHE A 89 12.21 -6.61 9.14
C PHE A 89 13.08 -7.85 9.21
N LEU A 90 14.12 -7.86 8.41
CA LEU A 90 15.26 -8.75 8.60
C LEU A 90 16.13 -8.28 9.76
N THR A 91 16.06 -6.98 10.11
CA THR A 91 16.77 -6.36 11.24
C THR A 91 15.85 -5.43 12.02
N ASP A 92 16.09 -5.23 13.30
CA ASP A 92 15.37 -4.25 14.13
C ASP A 92 15.85 -2.83 13.80
N ARG A 93 15.19 -2.19 12.84
CA ARG A 93 15.51 -0.82 12.43
C ARG A 93 15.25 0.22 13.50
N ASN A 94 14.41 -0.10 14.46
CA ASN A 94 14.05 0.83 15.52
C ASN A 94 14.88 0.62 16.81
N ALA A 95 15.83 -0.30 16.81
CA ALA A 95 16.66 -0.57 17.99
C ALA A 95 17.38 0.70 18.49
N ALA A 96 17.95 1.49 17.57
CA ALA A 96 18.65 2.74 17.90
C ALA A 96 17.69 3.86 18.32
N SER A 97 16.54 3.99 17.65
CA SER A 97 15.62 5.12 17.84
C SER A 97 14.61 4.92 18.96
N ARG A 98 14.43 3.69 19.45
CA ARG A 98 13.42 3.36 20.47
C ARG A 98 13.52 4.25 21.72
N ARG A 99 14.72 4.43 22.26
CA ARG A 99 14.93 5.27 23.45
C ARG A 99 14.55 6.73 23.20
N THR A 100 14.87 7.26 22.04
CA THR A 100 14.50 8.64 21.67
C THR A 100 12.97 8.76 21.54
N ALA A 101 12.32 7.78 20.92
CA ALA A 101 10.87 7.74 20.80
C ALA A 101 10.19 7.63 22.16
N ASP A 102 10.65 6.74 23.05
CA ASP A 102 10.12 6.60 24.41
C ASP A 102 10.20 7.91 25.21
N LEU A 103 11.30 8.64 25.07
CA LEU A 103 11.49 9.93 25.74
C LEU A 103 10.56 11.03 25.20
N LEU A 104 10.29 11.05 23.91
CA LEU A 104 9.53 12.12 23.25
C LEU A 104 8.05 11.83 23.13
N LEU A 105 7.66 10.57 23.00
CA LEU A 105 6.27 10.12 22.77
C LEU A 105 5.67 9.41 23.98
N GLY A 106 6.51 8.93 24.90
CA GLY A 106 6.14 8.05 26.00
C GLY A 106 6.16 6.57 25.59
N GLU A 107 6.52 5.70 26.53
CA GLU A 107 6.67 4.24 26.30
C GLU A 107 5.39 3.58 25.80
N GLU A 108 4.22 4.00 26.33
CA GLU A 108 2.93 3.44 25.95
C GLU A 108 2.61 3.71 24.47
N LEU A 109 2.78 4.94 24.02
CA LEU A 109 2.51 5.31 22.62
C LEU A 109 3.54 4.66 21.70
N THR A 110 4.83 4.71 22.04
CA THR A 110 5.89 4.06 21.29
C THR A 110 5.63 2.55 21.13
N GLY A 111 5.23 1.88 22.20
CA GLY A 111 4.91 0.44 22.17
C GLY A 111 3.71 0.11 21.28
N ARG A 112 2.74 1.01 21.15
CA ARG A 112 1.62 0.85 20.20
C ARG A 112 2.02 1.10 18.75
N LEU A 113 2.91 2.05 18.53
CA LEU A 113 3.34 2.46 17.19
C LEU A 113 4.35 1.51 16.55
N LEU A 114 5.16 0.82 17.36
CA LEU A 114 6.20 -0.05 16.84
C LEU A 114 5.62 -1.32 16.19
N PRO A 115 6.10 -1.68 15.00
CA PRO A 115 5.68 -2.91 14.34
C PRO A 115 6.12 -4.15 15.13
N ARG A 116 5.37 -5.23 14.97
CA ARG A 116 5.79 -6.54 15.47
C ARG A 116 6.92 -7.08 14.58
N HIS A 117 7.93 -7.67 15.21
CA HIS A 117 9.02 -8.32 14.49
C HIS A 117 8.66 -9.77 14.16
N PHE A 118 8.90 -10.16 12.92
CA PHE A 118 8.87 -11.55 12.48
C PHE A 118 10.24 -11.91 11.94
N THR A 119 10.77 -13.06 12.35
CA THR A 119 11.96 -13.61 11.72
C THR A 119 11.52 -14.37 10.47
N LEU A 120 11.88 -13.87 9.31
CA LEU A 120 11.64 -14.54 8.04
C LEU A 120 12.91 -15.14 7.48
N PRO A 121 12.79 -16.14 6.59
CA PRO A 121 13.92 -16.61 5.79
C PRO A 121 14.55 -15.46 5.01
N GLU A 122 15.86 -15.50 4.83
CA GLU A 122 16.59 -14.58 3.97
C GLU A 122 15.92 -14.51 2.58
N PRO A 123 15.74 -13.33 1.96
CA PRO A 123 15.07 -13.22 0.66
C PRO A 123 15.67 -14.11 -0.44
N GLY A 124 16.97 -14.35 -0.41
CA GLY A 124 17.64 -15.27 -1.33
C GLY A 124 17.35 -16.76 -1.11
N GLN A 125 16.65 -17.12 -0.03
CA GLN A 125 16.22 -18.50 0.26
C GLN A 125 14.89 -18.85 -0.42
N LEU A 126 14.13 -17.87 -0.90
CA LEU A 126 13.01 -18.12 -1.80
C LEU A 126 13.57 -18.49 -3.17
N ARG A 127 13.40 -19.76 -3.55
CA ARG A 127 13.91 -20.28 -4.82
C ARG A 127 13.41 -19.44 -6.00
N GLY A 128 14.35 -18.75 -6.66
CA GLY A 128 14.12 -18.06 -7.91
C GLY A 128 13.33 -16.75 -7.81
N GLY A 129 13.40 -16.04 -6.67
CA GLY A 129 12.80 -14.71 -6.53
C GLY A 129 13.34 -13.72 -7.55
N THR A 130 12.45 -12.96 -8.20
CA THR A 130 12.80 -11.92 -9.19
C THR A 130 12.56 -10.50 -8.67
N LEU A 131 11.80 -10.35 -7.59
CA LEU A 131 11.60 -9.05 -6.99
C LEU A 131 12.85 -8.60 -6.23
N PRO A 132 13.22 -7.32 -6.35
CA PRO A 132 14.32 -6.76 -5.56
C PRO A 132 14.06 -6.89 -4.06
N VAL A 133 15.12 -7.10 -3.27
CA VAL A 133 15.04 -7.23 -1.81
C VAL A 133 14.31 -6.04 -1.18
N GLN A 134 14.60 -4.81 -1.65
CA GLN A 134 13.97 -3.59 -1.16
C GLN A 134 12.45 -3.55 -1.36
N GLU A 135 11.95 -4.20 -2.40
CA GLU A 135 10.49 -4.34 -2.58
C GLU A 135 9.91 -5.36 -1.60
N LEU A 136 10.56 -6.51 -1.47
CA LEU A 136 10.13 -7.58 -0.57
C LEU A 136 10.13 -7.16 0.90
N GLU A 137 11.11 -6.37 1.33
CA GLU A 137 11.18 -5.85 2.70
C GLU A 137 9.96 -5.00 3.10
N ASN A 138 9.27 -4.44 2.15
CA ASN A 138 8.10 -3.59 2.43
C ASN A 138 6.83 -4.37 2.78
N ASP A 139 6.64 -5.51 2.16
CA ASP A 139 5.55 -6.44 2.43
C ASP A 139 5.88 -7.80 1.83
N TYR A 140 6.77 -8.51 2.50
CA TYR A 140 7.31 -9.76 2.03
C TYR A 140 6.24 -10.80 1.70
N VAL A 141 5.25 -10.94 2.59
CA VAL A 141 4.22 -11.98 2.42
C VAL A 141 3.35 -11.68 1.22
N ARG A 142 2.87 -10.45 1.07
CA ARG A 142 2.03 -10.04 -0.07
C ARG A 142 2.79 -10.13 -1.39
N LEU A 143 3.99 -9.56 -1.45
CA LEU A 143 4.78 -9.51 -2.69
C LEU A 143 5.39 -10.86 -3.04
N GLY A 144 5.85 -11.64 -2.07
CA GLY A 144 6.30 -13.01 -2.29
C GLY A 144 5.15 -13.91 -2.79
N THR A 145 3.95 -13.75 -2.23
CA THR A 145 2.74 -14.44 -2.72
C THR A 145 2.44 -14.03 -4.16
N LEU A 146 2.43 -12.71 -4.47
CA LEU A 146 2.23 -12.22 -5.82
C LEU A 146 3.19 -12.88 -6.81
N GLU A 147 4.48 -12.91 -6.48
CA GLU A 147 5.49 -13.53 -7.34
C GLU A 147 5.22 -15.01 -7.60
N LEU A 148 4.87 -15.77 -6.56
CA LEU A 148 4.54 -17.19 -6.70
C LEU A 148 3.27 -17.42 -7.54
N LEU A 149 2.25 -16.57 -7.38
CA LEU A 149 1.04 -16.62 -8.21
C LEU A 149 1.34 -16.30 -9.67
N CYS A 150 2.13 -15.25 -9.94
CA CYS A 150 2.49 -14.88 -11.31
C CYS A 150 3.16 -16.01 -12.08
N ARG A 151 4.01 -16.82 -11.43
CA ARG A 151 4.61 -18.02 -12.05
C ARG A 151 3.59 -19.09 -12.46
N ARG A 152 2.44 -19.14 -11.77
CA ARG A 152 1.37 -20.10 -12.11
C ARG A 152 0.47 -19.61 -13.25
N LEU A 153 0.59 -18.33 -13.61
CA LEU A 153 -0.24 -17.69 -14.65
C LEU A 153 0.34 -17.80 -16.06
N GLU A 154 1.46 -18.45 -16.23
CA GLU A 154 2.16 -18.52 -17.53
C GLU A 154 1.22 -19.01 -18.66
N GLU A 155 0.44 -20.07 -18.41
CA GLU A 155 -0.51 -20.64 -19.35
C GLU A 155 -1.97 -20.17 -19.16
N VAL A 156 -2.26 -19.35 -18.14
CA VAL A 156 -3.62 -18.86 -17.89
C VAL A 156 -3.89 -17.63 -18.75
N PRO A 157 -4.89 -17.65 -19.64
CA PRO A 157 -5.17 -16.52 -20.53
C PRO A 157 -5.77 -15.34 -19.77
N GLY A 158 -5.60 -14.14 -20.30
CA GLY A 158 -6.24 -12.92 -19.79
C GLY A 158 -5.25 -11.80 -19.49
N ALA A 159 -5.80 -10.62 -19.35
CA ALA A 159 -5.12 -9.42 -18.90
C ALA A 159 -4.92 -9.44 -17.37
N VAL A 160 -4.26 -8.43 -16.85
CA VAL A 160 -4.13 -8.20 -15.41
C VAL A 160 -4.76 -6.87 -15.05
N ALA A 161 -5.27 -6.73 -13.83
CA ALA A 161 -5.90 -5.49 -13.39
C ALA A 161 -5.55 -5.15 -11.94
N GLU A 162 -5.52 -3.86 -11.65
CA GLU A 162 -5.55 -3.32 -10.29
C GLU A 162 -6.66 -2.27 -10.19
N LEU A 163 -7.55 -2.45 -9.23
CA LEU A 163 -8.55 -1.48 -8.83
C LEU A 163 -8.15 -0.90 -7.47
N GLY A 164 -7.89 0.43 -7.45
CA GLY A 164 -7.23 1.13 -6.35
C GLY A 164 -5.70 1.12 -6.54
N VAL A 165 -5.21 2.00 -7.39
CA VAL A 165 -3.80 2.04 -7.82
C VAL A 165 -2.97 2.96 -6.95
N TYR A 166 -3.58 4.04 -6.45
CA TYR A 166 -2.90 5.08 -5.70
C TYR A 166 -1.64 5.59 -6.43
N ARG A 167 -0.44 5.38 -5.90
CA ARG A 167 0.84 5.81 -6.49
C ARG A 167 1.52 4.73 -7.35
N GLY A 168 0.80 3.65 -7.69
CA GLY A 168 1.26 2.62 -8.62
C GLY A 168 2.29 1.65 -8.06
N ARG A 169 2.46 1.57 -6.73
CA ARG A 169 3.50 0.73 -6.14
C ARG A 169 3.26 -0.76 -6.35
N PHE A 170 2.03 -1.22 -6.13
CA PHE A 170 1.70 -2.62 -6.33
C PHE A 170 1.58 -2.92 -7.84
N ALA A 171 0.98 -1.99 -8.63
CA ALA A 171 0.97 -2.02 -10.09
C ALA A 171 2.36 -2.21 -10.69
N ARG A 172 3.38 -1.51 -10.16
CA ARG A 172 4.77 -1.64 -10.60
C ARG A 172 5.29 -3.07 -10.47
N ASN A 173 4.96 -3.76 -9.39
CA ASN A 173 5.38 -5.13 -9.17
C ASN A 173 4.61 -6.12 -10.07
N ILE A 174 3.31 -5.92 -10.28
CA ILE A 174 2.53 -6.68 -11.26
C ILE A 174 3.14 -6.50 -12.67
N ASN A 175 3.37 -5.25 -13.08
CA ASN A 175 3.91 -4.92 -14.40
C ASN A 175 5.31 -5.53 -14.63
N ARG A 176 6.16 -5.55 -13.59
CA ARG A 176 7.48 -6.18 -13.63
C ARG A 176 7.42 -7.69 -13.77
N LEU A 177 6.50 -8.34 -13.05
CA LEU A 177 6.37 -9.80 -13.00
C LEU A 177 5.65 -10.36 -14.23
N LEU A 178 4.79 -9.57 -14.87
CA LEU A 178 4.00 -9.95 -16.04
C LEU A 178 4.17 -8.95 -17.20
N PRO A 179 5.41 -8.77 -17.72
CA PRO A 179 5.74 -7.70 -18.66
C PRO A 179 5.02 -7.85 -20.03
N GLU A 180 4.58 -9.05 -20.37
CA GLU A 180 3.88 -9.33 -21.63
C GLU A 180 2.37 -9.14 -21.54
N ARG A 181 1.81 -8.95 -20.33
CA ARG A 181 0.38 -8.82 -20.11
C ARG A 181 -0.07 -7.37 -20.20
N THR A 182 -1.23 -7.12 -20.78
CA THR A 182 -1.91 -5.83 -20.63
C THR A 182 -2.31 -5.63 -19.18
N LEU A 183 -1.93 -4.50 -18.58
CA LEU A 183 -2.27 -4.11 -17.22
C LEU A 183 -3.29 -2.99 -17.23
N TYR A 184 -4.51 -3.28 -16.78
CA TYR A 184 -5.56 -2.28 -16.57
C TYR A 184 -5.46 -1.69 -15.17
N LEU A 185 -5.43 -0.36 -15.08
CA LEU A 185 -5.28 0.38 -13.85
C LEU A 185 -6.48 1.30 -13.63
N PHE A 186 -7.28 0.99 -12.62
CA PHE A 186 -8.48 1.73 -12.27
C PHE A 186 -8.27 2.50 -10.97
N ASP A 187 -8.41 3.82 -11.03
CA ASP A 187 -8.35 4.71 -9.87
C ASP A 187 -9.05 6.02 -10.20
N SER A 188 -9.62 6.69 -9.21
CA SER A 188 -10.19 8.02 -9.40
C SER A 188 -9.10 9.06 -9.65
N PHE A 189 -7.94 8.92 -9.02
CA PHE A 189 -6.87 9.92 -8.88
C PHE A 189 -7.33 11.22 -8.20
N GLU A 190 -8.50 11.18 -7.57
CA GLU A 190 -9.14 12.30 -6.86
C GLU A 190 -9.49 11.93 -5.39
N GLY A 191 -8.95 10.79 -4.92
CA GLY A 191 -9.29 10.23 -3.61
C GLY A 191 -10.54 9.37 -3.64
N PHE A 192 -11.21 9.23 -2.50
CA PHE A 192 -12.41 8.40 -2.37
C PHE A 192 -13.67 9.13 -2.80
N ASP A 193 -14.70 8.36 -3.17
CA ASP A 193 -16.05 8.89 -3.37
C ASP A 193 -16.51 9.58 -2.08
N PRO A 194 -16.98 10.83 -2.13
CA PRO A 194 -17.52 11.52 -0.97
C PRO A 194 -18.62 10.75 -0.22
N ALA A 195 -19.37 9.91 -0.92
CA ALA A 195 -20.41 9.04 -0.35
C ALA A 195 -19.83 7.83 0.40
N ALA A 196 -18.55 7.49 0.22
CA ALA A 196 -17.91 6.35 0.89
C ALA A 196 -17.64 6.59 2.37
N GLY A 197 -17.71 7.86 2.85
CA GLY A 197 -17.55 8.20 4.26
C GLY A 197 -16.09 8.20 4.74
N ALA A 198 -15.13 8.38 3.85
CA ALA A 198 -13.72 8.56 4.20
C ALA A 198 -13.55 9.78 5.12
N GLY A 199 -12.79 9.61 6.21
CA GLY A 199 -12.42 10.74 7.06
C GLY A 199 -11.49 11.72 6.33
N GLU A 200 -11.46 13.01 6.75
CA GLU A 200 -10.67 14.07 6.14
C GLU A 200 -9.19 13.67 5.92
N ALA A 201 -8.58 13.06 6.91
CA ALA A 201 -7.17 12.63 6.82
C ALA A 201 -6.94 11.52 5.79
N MET A 202 -7.89 10.59 5.69
CA MET A 202 -7.82 9.49 4.72
C MET A 202 -8.06 10.02 3.29
N GLN A 203 -9.02 10.92 3.11
CA GLN A 203 -9.29 11.59 1.84
C GLN A 203 -8.05 12.35 1.36
N ALA A 204 -7.51 13.25 2.18
CA ALA A 204 -6.32 14.04 1.86
C ALA A 204 -5.08 13.17 1.53
N ALA A 205 -4.96 12.00 2.16
CA ALA A 205 -3.87 11.07 1.88
C ALA A 205 -3.95 10.48 0.47
N HIS A 206 -5.16 10.23 -0.05
CA HIS A 206 -5.39 9.57 -1.33
C HIS A 206 -5.52 10.53 -2.53
N GLU A 207 -5.67 11.82 -2.29
CA GLU A 207 -5.62 12.85 -3.34
C GLU A 207 -4.20 13.12 -3.88
N ASN A 208 -3.16 12.64 -3.18
CA ASN A 208 -1.76 12.82 -3.57
C ASN A 208 -1.28 11.74 -4.55
N THR A 209 -1.91 11.67 -5.72
CA THR A 209 -1.60 10.73 -6.79
C THR A 209 -1.94 11.32 -8.15
N SER A 210 -1.42 10.74 -9.23
CA SER A 210 -1.76 11.12 -10.60
C SER A 210 -1.42 10.01 -11.59
N VAL A 211 -2.13 10.00 -12.73
CA VAL A 211 -1.85 9.10 -13.87
C VAL A 211 -0.37 9.15 -14.28
N ARG A 212 0.18 10.36 -14.37
CA ARG A 212 1.58 10.57 -14.76
C ARG A 212 2.53 9.89 -13.77
N GLN A 213 2.34 10.11 -12.48
CA GLN A 213 3.18 9.52 -11.42
C GLN A 213 3.14 7.99 -11.47
N VAL A 214 1.96 7.41 -11.69
CA VAL A 214 1.80 5.95 -11.82
C VAL A 214 2.55 5.44 -13.03
N LEU A 215 2.37 6.03 -14.22
CA LEU A 215 3.06 5.59 -15.43
C LEU A 215 4.59 5.72 -15.33
N GLU A 216 5.09 6.79 -14.71
CA GLU A 216 6.52 6.99 -14.46
C GLU A 216 7.12 5.94 -13.49
N ALA A 217 6.29 5.33 -12.63
CA ALA A 217 6.72 4.28 -11.71
C ALA A 217 6.82 2.89 -12.35
N LEU A 218 6.14 2.66 -13.49
CA LEU A 218 6.08 1.34 -14.12
C LEU A 218 7.34 1.02 -14.93
N PRO A 219 7.86 -0.23 -14.86
CA PRO A 219 8.94 -0.70 -15.74
C PRO A 219 8.56 -0.75 -17.22
N PHE A 220 7.29 -1.07 -17.54
CA PHE A 220 6.76 -1.25 -18.89
C PHE A 220 5.44 -0.45 -19.03
N PRO A 221 5.50 0.91 -19.03
CA PRO A 221 4.30 1.74 -19.06
C PRO A 221 3.47 1.58 -20.34
N GLU A 222 4.08 1.15 -21.45
CA GLU A 222 3.40 0.87 -22.72
C GLU A 222 2.45 -0.34 -22.65
N LYS A 223 2.56 -1.17 -21.62
CA LYS A 223 1.66 -2.29 -21.33
C LYS A 223 0.49 -1.89 -20.43
N ALA A 224 0.48 -0.67 -19.90
CA ALA A 224 -0.54 -0.20 -18.99
C ALA A 224 -1.64 0.61 -19.72
N ILE A 225 -2.90 0.31 -19.38
CA ILE A 225 -4.07 1.08 -19.80
C ILE A 225 -4.70 1.65 -18.54
N VAL A 226 -4.53 2.96 -18.35
CA VAL A 226 -5.11 3.66 -17.19
C VAL A 226 -6.56 4.03 -17.49
N LYS A 227 -7.44 3.73 -16.56
CA LYS A 227 -8.88 4.01 -16.56
C LYS A 227 -9.20 4.96 -15.40
N PRO A 228 -8.99 6.27 -15.58
CA PRO A 228 -9.25 7.25 -14.52
C PRO A 228 -10.74 7.44 -14.30
N GLY A 229 -11.12 7.66 -13.04
CA GLY A 229 -12.50 7.89 -12.61
C GLY A 229 -12.96 6.86 -11.59
N PHE A 230 -14.13 7.13 -11.02
CA PHE A 230 -14.75 6.22 -10.06
C PHE A 230 -15.19 4.91 -10.74
N PHE A 231 -15.07 3.82 -9.99
CA PHE A 231 -15.54 2.52 -10.44
C PHE A 231 -17.00 2.31 -9.97
N PRO A 232 -17.92 1.79 -10.81
CA PRO A 232 -17.68 1.10 -12.10
C PRO A 232 -17.72 1.98 -13.36
N GLU A 233 -17.98 3.29 -13.27
CA GLU A 233 -18.14 4.18 -14.43
C GLU A 233 -16.87 4.22 -15.30
N SER A 234 -15.69 4.12 -14.69
CA SER A 234 -14.39 4.08 -15.39
C SER A 234 -14.18 2.87 -16.30
N LEU A 235 -15.04 1.84 -16.22
CA LEU A 235 -15.02 0.69 -17.14
C LEU A 235 -15.25 1.10 -18.60
N ASN A 236 -16.15 2.07 -18.85
CA ASN A 236 -16.49 2.51 -20.21
C ASN A 236 -16.79 1.36 -21.19
N GLY A 237 -17.56 0.37 -20.74
CA GLY A 237 -17.94 -0.79 -21.55
C GLY A 237 -16.81 -1.77 -21.85
N LEU A 238 -15.74 -1.78 -21.04
CA LEU A 238 -14.66 -2.75 -21.19
C LEU A 238 -15.18 -4.18 -21.04
N GLU A 239 -14.96 -4.98 -22.08
CA GLU A 239 -15.18 -6.44 -22.07
C GLU A 239 -13.82 -7.12 -22.21
N GLU A 240 -13.30 -7.64 -21.12
CA GLU A 240 -11.99 -8.27 -21.04
C GLU A 240 -12.04 -9.48 -20.09
N ILE A 241 -11.17 -10.45 -20.28
CA ILE A 241 -10.94 -11.54 -19.34
C ILE A 241 -9.63 -11.31 -18.60
N PHE A 242 -9.56 -11.73 -17.35
CA PHE A 242 -8.42 -11.48 -16.49
C PHE A 242 -7.83 -12.78 -15.95
N CYS A 243 -6.50 -12.82 -15.82
CA CYS A 243 -5.83 -13.91 -15.11
C CYS A 243 -5.41 -13.52 -13.69
N LEU A 244 -5.20 -12.21 -13.44
CA LEU A 244 -4.87 -11.66 -12.13
C LEU A 244 -5.59 -10.34 -11.92
N VAL A 245 -6.20 -10.18 -10.76
CA VAL A 245 -6.83 -8.93 -10.33
C VAL A 245 -6.40 -8.60 -8.90
N SER A 246 -6.03 -7.35 -8.64
CA SER A 246 -5.88 -6.81 -7.29
C SER A 246 -7.03 -5.85 -7.01
N LEU A 247 -7.78 -6.06 -5.92
CA LEU A 247 -8.79 -5.13 -5.40
C LEU A 247 -8.25 -4.50 -4.11
N ASP A 248 -8.04 -3.18 -4.12
CA ASP A 248 -7.43 -2.42 -3.04
C ASP A 248 -8.10 -1.04 -2.90
N VAL A 249 -9.39 -1.02 -2.59
CA VAL A 249 -10.26 0.18 -2.59
C VAL A 249 -10.93 0.49 -1.25
N ASP A 250 -10.52 -0.17 -0.17
CA ASP A 250 -10.85 0.10 1.23
C ASP A 250 -12.34 0.03 1.61
N PHE A 251 -13.27 0.43 0.76
CA PHE A 251 -14.70 0.57 1.07
C PHE A 251 -15.57 -0.53 0.46
N GLU A 252 -16.63 -0.89 1.20
CA GLU A 252 -17.57 -1.98 0.82
C GLU A 252 -18.15 -1.80 -0.58
N GLY A 253 -18.64 -0.58 -0.92
CA GLY A 253 -19.31 -0.33 -2.20
C GLY A 253 -18.42 -0.59 -3.40
N ALA A 254 -17.25 0.05 -3.44
CA ALA A 254 -16.30 -0.10 -4.55
C ALA A 254 -15.75 -1.53 -4.64
N THR A 255 -15.47 -2.17 -3.49
CA THR A 255 -15.05 -3.58 -3.45
C THR A 255 -16.11 -4.51 -4.02
N LEU A 256 -17.38 -4.30 -3.65
CA LEU A 256 -18.50 -5.13 -4.13
C LEU A 256 -18.67 -5.01 -5.65
N GLU A 257 -18.63 -3.79 -6.18
CA GLU A 257 -18.70 -3.57 -7.64
C GLU A 257 -17.48 -4.19 -8.35
N GLY A 258 -16.29 -4.11 -7.75
CA GLY A 258 -15.09 -4.80 -8.21
C GLY A 258 -15.29 -6.32 -8.29
N LEU A 259 -15.81 -6.95 -7.23
CA LEU A 259 -16.11 -8.38 -7.21
C LEU A 259 -17.14 -8.76 -8.28
N ARG A 260 -18.23 -7.99 -8.43
CA ARG A 260 -19.28 -8.22 -9.42
C ARG A 260 -18.76 -8.17 -10.86
N TYR A 261 -17.81 -7.28 -11.12
CA TYR A 261 -17.23 -7.15 -12.46
C TYR A 261 -16.13 -8.17 -12.73
N PHE A 262 -15.15 -8.28 -11.85
CA PHE A 262 -13.93 -9.05 -12.12
C PHE A 262 -14.10 -10.55 -11.89
N TRP A 263 -14.84 -10.97 -10.84
CA TRP A 263 -14.94 -12.40 -10.54
C TRP A 263 -15.52 -13.24 -11.68
N PRO A 264 -16.64 -12.85 -12.34
CA PRO A 264 -17.16 -13.59 -13.48
C PRO A 264 -16.24 -13.60 -14.72
N ARG A 265 -15.33 -12.61 -14.80
CA ARG A 265 -14.38 -12.45 -15.91
C ARG A 265 -13.00 -13.01 -15.60
N LEU A 266 -12.81 -13.58 -14.44
CA LEU A 266 -11.55 -14.22 -14.07
C LEU A 266 -11.45 -15.58 -14.75
N SER A 267 -10.35 -15.82 -15.46
CA SER A 267 -10.08 -17.09 -16.14
C SER A 267 -9.94 -18.24 -15.15
N PRO A 268 -10.36 -19.48 -15.49
CA PRO A 268 -10.04 -20.64 -14.68
C PRO A 268 -8.52 -20.74 -14.43
N GLY A 269 -8.12 -20.99 -13.21
CA GLY A 269 -6.72 -20.91 -12.75
C GLY A 269 -6.21 -19.51 -12.43
N GLY A 270 -7.03 -18.48 -12.66
CA GLY A 270 -6.70 -17.09 -12.31
C GLY A 270 -6.91 -16.76 -10.83
N TYR A 271 -6.38 -15.62 -10.41
CA TYR A 271 -6.40 -15.18 -9.01
C TYR A 271 -6.93 -13.75 -8.87
N LEU A 272 -7.70 -13.53 -7.79
CA LEU A 272 -8.09 -12.21 -7.33
C LEU A 272 -7.57 -12.01 -5.90
N LEU A 273 -6.74 -10.97 -5.71
CA LEU A 273 -6.22 -10.57 -4.41
C LEU A 273 -7.13 -9.49 -3.83
N LEU A 274 -7.85 -9.81 -2.77
CA LEU A 274 -8.70 -8.89 -2.04
C LEU A 274 -7.90 -8.34 -0.85
N HIS A 275 -7.38 -7.13 -0.99
CA HIS A 275 -6.60 -6.45 0.05
C HIS A 275 -7.51 -5.99 1.21
N ASP A 276 -6.93 -5.83 2.38
CA ASP A 276 -7.63 -5.38 3.60
C ASP A 276 -8.83 -6.26 4.04
N TRP A 277 -9.00 -7.45 3.50
CA TRP A 277 -10.08 -8.36 3.91
C TRP A 277 -10.03 -8.68 5.41
N GLY A 278 -8.84 -8.89 5.96
CA GLY A 278 -8.61 -9.19 7.37
C GLY A 278 -8.26 -7.97 8.23
N ASN A 279 -8.35 -6.75 7.70
CA ASN A 279 -7.99 -5.54 8.40
C ASN A 279 -9.14 -5.04 9.30
N PRO A 280 -9.01 -5.10 10.64
CA PRO A 280 -10.08 -4.66 11.54
C PRO A 280 -10.36 -3.15 11.45
N GLY A 281 -9.41 -2.34 10.96
CA GLY A 281 -9.59 -0.91 10.74
C GLY A 281 -10.37 -0.58 9.47
N LEU A 282 -10.48 -1.52 8.53
CA LEU A 282 -11.13 -1.38 7.23
C LEU A 282 -12.07 -2.57 6.97
N PRO A 283 -13.23 -2.65 7.62
CA PRO A 283 -14.13 -3.80 7.51
C PRO A 283 -14.86 -3.90 6.16
N GLY A 284 -14.73 -2.88 5.31
CA GLY A 284 -15.43 -2.80 4.01
C GLY A 284 -15.17 -3.98 3.08
N PRO A 285 -13.92 -4.36 2.79
CA PRO A 285 -13.61 -5.47 1.89
C PRO A 285 -14.18 -6.82 2.35
N GLY A 286 -14.12 -7.11 3.65
CA GLY A 286 -14.70 -8.33 4.23
C GLY A 286 -16.23 -8.38 4.04
N LYS A 287 -16.92 -7.28 4.36
CA LYS A 287 -18.38 -7.16 4.18
C LYS A 287 -18.80 -7.27 2.72
N ALA A 288 -18.03 -6.68 1.81
CA ALA A 288 -18.29 -6.77 0.38
C ALA A 288 -18.25 -8.23 -0.12
N LEU A 289 -17.25 -9.00 0.35
CA LEU A 289 -17.16 -10.42 -0.01
C LEU A 289 -18.33 -11.23 0.56
N GLU A 290 -18.66 -11.05 1.84
CA GLU A 290 -19.82 -11.72 2.47
C GLU A 290 -21.11 -11.44 1.69
N ARG A 291 -21.32 -10.19 1.28
CA ARG A 291 -22.48 -9.78 0.50
C ARG A 291 -22.46 -10.39 -0.90
N TYR A 292 -21.32 -10.38 -1.59
CA TYR A 292 -21.18 -10.99 -2.91
C TYR A 292 -21.49 -12.50 -2.85
N GLU A 293 -20.92 -13.23 -1.88
CA GLU A 293 -21.17 -14.66 -1.69
C GLU A 293 -22.64 -14.97 -1.38
N ALA A 294 -23.31 -14.12 -0.59
CA ALA A 294 -24.73 -14.24 -0.32
C ALA A 294 -25.59 -14.02 -1.59
N GLU A 295 -25.23 -13.04 -2.43
CA GLU A 295 -25.87 -12.77 -3.71
C GLU A 295 -25.66 -13.91 -4.72
N ALA A 296 -24.45 -14.48 -4.76
CA ALA A 296 -24.09 -15.58 -5.64
C ALA A 296 -24.65 -16.95 -5.16
N GLY A 297 -24.98 -17.07 -3.88
CA GLY A 297 -25.43 -18.31 -3.27
C GLY A 297 -24.34 -19.36 -3.06
N GLU A 298 -23.07 -18.97 -3.15
CA GLU A 298 -21.90 -19.84 -2.96
C GLU A 298 -20.75 -19.12 -2.29
N ARG A 299 -19.90 -19.87 -1.60
CA ARG A 299 -18.62 -19.35 -1.10
C ARG A 299 -17.54 -19.46 -2.16
N LEU A 300 -16.73 -18.41 -2.28
CA LEU A 300 -15.63 -18.40 -3.22
C LEU A 300 -14.41 -19.17 -2.66
N PRO A 301 -13.71 -19.97 -3.49
CA PRO A 301 -12.48 -20.63 -3.09
C PRO A 301 -11.41 -19.60 -2.74
N ALA A 302 -10.95 -19.60 -1.49
CA ALA A 302 -10.08 -18.55 -0.98
C ALA A 302 -9.06 -19.06 0.04
N VAL A 303 -7.91 -18.40 0.10
CA VAL A 303 -6.85 -18.61 1.09
C VAL A 303 -6.42 -17.27 1.69
N PRO A 304 -6.58 -17.06 3.00
CA PRO A 304 -6.05 -15.86 3.65
C PRO A 304 -4.52 -15.95 3.74
N ILE A 305 -3.84 -14.83 3.49
CA ILE A 305 -2.40 -14.73 3.70
C ILE A 305 -2.10 -13.78 4.86
N PRO A 306 -1.10 -14.09 5.70
CA PRO A 306 -0.78 -13.31 6.88
C PRO A 306 0.17 -12.14 6.55
N ASP A 307 -0.20 -11.35 5.55
CA ASP A 307 0.46 -10.08 5.24
C ASP A 307 0.05 -9.00 6.23
N LEU A 308 0.57 -7.78 6.04
CA LEU A 308 0.37 -6.69 7.01
C LEU A 308 -1.09 -6.28 7.21
N ASN A 309 -1.88 -6.33 6.15
CA ASN A 309 -3.24 -5.82 6.12
C ASN A 309 -4.29 -6.93 5.94
N GLY A 310 -3.87 -8.18 5.85
CA GLY A 310 -4.77 -9.33 5.75
C GLY A 310 -5.41 -9.48 4.37
N THR A 311 -4.60 -9.78 3.36
CA THR A 311 -5.09 -10.09 2.01
C THR A 311 -5.72 -11.47 1.95
N LEU A 312 -6.84 -11.59 1.22
CA LEU A 312 -7.45 -12.85 0.83
C LEU A 312 -7.16 -13.14 -0.65
N VAL A 313 -6.61 -14.30 -0.94
CA VAL A 313 -6.41 -14.77 -2.31
C VAL A 313 -7.58 -15.65 -2.73
N LEU A 314 -8.39 -15.17 -3.66
CA LEU A 314 -9.47 -15.92 -4.30
C LEU A 314 -8.92 -16.63 -5.53
N CYS A 315 -9.29 -17.89 -5.75
CA CYS A 315 -8.84 -18.71 -6.88
C CYS A 315 -10.02 -19.14 -7.72
N ARG A 316 -10.03 -18.87 -9.03
CA ARG A 316 -11.02 -19.34 -9.96
C ARG A 316 -10.71 -20.79 -10.34
N LEU A 317 -11.55 -21.72 -9.93
CA LEU A 317 -11.41 -23.15 -10.25
C LEU A 317 -11.88 -23.47 -11.67
#